data_ba714934303a222b4cfb85811494baec
#
_entry.id   ba714934303a222b4cfb85811494baec
#
_cell.length_a   1.000
_cell.length_b   1.000
_cell.length_c   1.000
_cell.angle_alpha   90.00
_cell.angle_beta   90.00
_cell.angle_gamma   90.00
#
_symmetry.space_group_name_H-M   'P 1'
#
loop_
_entity.id
_entity.type
_entity.pdbx_description
1 polymer ?
#
loop_
_entity_poly.entity_id
_entity_poly.type
_entity_poly.pdbx_seq_one_letter_code
_entity_poly.pdbx_strand_id
1 'polypeptide(L)'
;MSFNVAIDGPAGAGKSTIARAVAKKKGFIYVDTGAMYRAMALFMLREGVDPADAAAIADKCKEADITIQYVDGEQVVLLNGENVNAYLRTEEVGNMASTTSAQPAVRTKLVELQQALAAKSDVIMDGRDIGTVVLPHAQVKIYLTASSMVRAKRRYDELTAKGEDCDLEKIRQDIEDRDYRDMHRETSPLKQAEDAVLVDTSDMTIEQVIDRIVALIG
;
A
#
# COMPACT_ATOMS: atom_id res chain seq x y z
N MET A 1 -10.04 19.86 12.04
CA MET A 1 -9.92 19.01 10.83
C MET A 1 -8.66 18.21 10.97
N SER A 2 -8.69 16.93 10.65
CA SER A 2 -7.49 16.08 10.63
C SER A 2 -6.56 16.48 9.48
N PHE A 3 -5.26 16.34 9.69
CA PHE A 3 -4.24 16.57 8.66
C PHE A 3 -3.91 15.25 7.97
N ASN A 4 -4.08 15.19 6.67
CA ASN A 4 -3.92 13.97 5.90
C ASN A 4 -2.79 14.10 4.87
N VAL A 5 -1.92 13.08 4.83
CA VAL A 5 -0.84 12.97 3.86
C VAL A 5 -1.04 11.71 3.04
N ALA A 6 -1.08 11.87 1.72
CA ALA A 6 -1.18 10.78 0.75
C ALA A 6 0.18 10.50 0.12
N ILE A 7 0.63 9.24 0.15
CA ILE A 7 1.87 8.80 -0.51
C ILE A 7 1.55 7.68 -1.50
N ASP A 8 1.47 8.03 -2.77
CA ASP A 8 1.24 7.06 -3.84
C ASP A 8 2.53 6.74 -4.60
N GLY A 9 2.51 5.67 -5.37
CA GLY A 9 3.64 5.30 -6.22
C GLY A 9 3.76 3.79 -6.44
N PRO A 10 4.66 3.36 -7.33
CA PRO A 10 4.78 1.98 -7.77
C PRO A 10 5.26 1.02 -6.67
N ALA A 11 5.19 -0.28 -6.96
CA ALA A 11 5.67 -1.32 -6.04
C ALA A 11 7.19 -1.19 -5.80
N GLY A 12 7.65 -1.42 -4.57
CA GLY A 12 9.09 -1.36 -4.24
C GLY A 12 9.69 0.04 -4.17
N ALA A 13 8.92 1.12 -4.34
CA ALA A 13 9.43 2.51 -4.25
C ALA A 13 9.85 2.96 -2.83
N GLY A 14 9.63 2.11 -1.81
CA GLY A 14 10.00 2.44 -0.42
C GLY A 14 8.92 3.20 0.36
N LYS A 15 7.71 3.34 -0.19
CA LYS A 15 6.62 4.13 0.41
C LYS A 15 6.36 3.80 1.88
N SER A 16 6.18 2.53 2.20
CA SER A 16 5.82 2.11 3.57
C SER A 16 6.93 2.41 4.58
N THR A 17 8.19 2.24 4.19
CA THR A 17 9.35 2.58 5.03
C THR A 17 9.39 4.08 5.32
N ILE A 18 9.25 4.88 4.28
CA ILE A 18 9.28 6.34 4.37
C ILE A 18 8.04 6.86 5.12
N ALA A 19 6.84 6.41 4.76
CA ALA A 19 5.58 6.83 5.39
C ALA A 19 5.59 6.57 6.90
N ARG A 20 6.04 5.38 7.32
CA ARG A 20 6.16 5.01 8.75
C ARG A 20 7.16 5.92 9.49
N ALA A 21 8.33 6.17 8.90
CA ALA A 21 9.34 7.01 9.52
C ALA A 21 8.90 8.46 9.65
N VAL A 22 8.24 9.02 8.60
CA VAL A 22 7.68 10.37 8.62
C VAL A 22 6.53 10.46 9.61
N ALA A 23 5.63 9.48 9.67
CA ALA A 23 4.52 9.44 10.62
C ALA A 23 5.04 9.48 12.06
N LYS A 24 6.05 8.66 12.39
CA LYS A 24 6.71 8.68 13.70
C LYS A 24 7.33 10.05 14.03
N LYS A 25 8.00 10.68 13.06
CA LYS A 25 8.66 11.99 13.23
C LYS A 25 7.66 13.13 13.43
N LYS A 26 6.46 13.02 12.82
CA LYS A 26 5.39 14.03 12.90
C LYS A 26 4.35 13.74 13.99
N GLY A 27 4.38 12.57 14.62
CA GLY A 27 3.34 12.14 15.58
C GLY A 27 2.01 11.79 14.91
N PHE A 28 2.03 11.46 13.61
CA PHE A 28 0.85 11.06 12.84
C PHE A 28 0.65 9.54 12.90
N ILE A 29 -0.57 9.11 12.64
CA ILE A 29 -0.88 7.68 12.49
C ILE A 29 -0.47 7.23 11.08
N TYR A 30 0.35 6.19 11.01
CA TYR A 30 0.68 5.54 9.74
C TYR A 30 -0.37 4.50 9.35
N VAL A 31 -0.85 4.53 8.12
CA VAL A 31 -1.82 3.56 7.58
C VAL A 31 -1.24 2.85 6.36
N ASP A 32 -0.90 1.57 6.51
CA ASP A 32 -0.54 0.66 5.41
C ASP A 32 -1.83 0.14 4.75
N THR A 33 -2.28 0.81 3.69
CA THR A 33 -3.49 0.37 2.99
C THR A 33 -3.28 -0.94 2.26
N GLY A 34 -2.05 -1.22 1.81
CA GLY A 34 -1.70 -2.49 1.20
C GLY A 34 -1.89 -3.68 2.15
N ALA A 35 -1.69 -3.50 3.45
CA ALA A 35 -1.98 -4.53 4.44
C ALA A 35 -3.48 -4.84 4.54
N MET A 36 -4.36 -3.83 4.37
CA MET A 36 -5.81 -4.02 4.37
C MET A 36 -6.27 -4.84 3.15
N TYR A 37 -5.73 -4.53 1.95
CA TYR A 37 -5.99 -5.33 0.74
C TYR A 37 -5.45 -6.76 0.87
N ARG A 38 -4.33 -6.96 1.55
CA ARG A 38 -3.80 -8.30 1.83
C ARG A 38 -4.64 -9.06 2.85
N ALA A 39 -5.25 -8.40 3.83
CA ALA A 39 -6.18 -9.04 4.75
C ALA A 39 -7.44 -9.54 4.01
N MET A 40 -7.97 -8.74 3.07
CA MET A 40 -9.05 -9.18 2.20
C MET A 40 -8.63 -10.37 1.33
N ALA A 41 -7.44 -10.33 0.76
CA ALA A 41 -6.91 -11.44 -0.03
C ALA A 41 -6.74 -12.72 0.79
N LEU A 42 -6.23 -12.61 2.01
CA LEU A 42 -6.11 -13.74 2.94
C LEU A 42 -7.49 -14.34 3.26
N PHE A 43 -8.51 -13.49 3.46
CA PHE A 43 -9.88 -13.95 3.63
C PHE A 43 -10.36 -14.77 2.43
N MET A 44 -10.16 -14.25 1.20
CA MET A 44 -10.55 -14.98 -0.01
C MET A 44 -9.83 -16.31 -0.15
N LEU A 45 -8.54 -16.38 0.17
CA LEU A 45 -7.77 -17.63 0.16
C LEU A 45 -8.30 -18.64 1.18
N ARG A 46 -8.62 -18.20 2.39
CA ARG A 46 -9.19 -19.06 3.45
C ARG A 46 -10.56 -19.60 3.09
N GLU A 47 -11.36 -18.82 2.36
CA GLU A 47 -12.68 -19.21 1.86
C GLU A 47 -12.62 -20.02 0.55
N GLY A 48 -11.42 -20.24 -0.01
CA GLY A 48 -11.25 -21.01 -1.24
C GLY A 48 -11.83 -20.32 -2.48
N VAL A 49 -11.90 -18.99 -2.50
CA VAL A 49 -12.45 -18.21 -3.62
C VAL A 49 -11.48 -18.23 -4.79
N ASP A 50 -11.97 -18.62 -5.97
CA ASP A 50 -11.20 -18.54 -7.20
C ASP A 50 -10.87 -17.07 -7.56
N PRO A 51 -9.59 -16.70 -7.71
CA PRO A 51 -9.21 -15.33 -8.10
C PRO A 51 -9.77 -14.90 -9.47
N ALA A 52 -10.16 -15.82 -10.33
CA ALA A 52 -10.80 -15.52 -11.61
C ALA A 52 -12.31 -15.26 -11.50
N ASP A 53 -12.96 -15.63 -10.39
CA ASP A 53 -14.39 -15.45 -10.18
C ASP A 53 -14.70 -14.08 -9.54
N ALA A 54 -14.86 -13.07 -10.39
CA ALA A 54 -15.17 -11.70 -9.95
C ALA A 54 -16.49 -11.61 -9.14
N ALA A 55 -17.48 -12.43 -9.48
CA ALA A 55 -18.79 -12.42 -8.81
C ALA A 55 -18.66 -13.01 -7.40
N ALA A 56 -17.97 -14.13 -7.25
CA ALA A 56 -17.69 -14.74 -5.95
C ALA A 56 -16.87 -13.80 -5.05
N ILE A 57 -15.85 -13.12 -5.59
CA ILE A 57 -15.06 -12.13 -4.85
C ILE A 57 -15.96 -10.97 -4.38
N ALA A 58 -16.81 -10.42 -5.25
CA ALA A 58 -17.68 -9.30 -4.93
C ALA A 58 -18.74 -9.66 -3.88
N ASP A 59 -19.19 -10.90 -3.85
CA ASP A 59 -20.14 -11.36 -2.83
C ASP A 59 -19.44 -11.66 -1.51
N LYS A 60 -18.39 -12.47 -1.55
CA LYS A 60 -17.64 -12.85 -0.34
C LYS A 60 -16.98 -11.67 0.38
N CYS A 61 -16.52 -10.63 -0.33
CA CYS A 61 -15.88 -9.49 0.32
C CYS A 61 -16.78 -8.81 1.38
N LYS A 62 -18.10 -8.93 1.27
CA LYS A 62 -19.05 -8.37 2.23
C LYS A 62 -18.95 -9.02 3.61
N GLU A 63 -18.57 -10.30 3.68
CA GLU A 63 -18.48 -11.09 4.91
C GLU A 63 -17.19 -10.80 5.71
N ALA A 64 -16.12 -10.29 5.05
CA ALA A 64 -14.88 -10.00 5.73
C ALA A 64 -15.03 -8.79 6.67
N ASP A 65 -14.83 -8.96 7.95
CA ASP A 65 -14.66 -7.85 8.90
C ASP A 65 -13.17 -7.51 9.03
N ILE A 66 -12.78 -6.37 8.48
CA ILE A 66 -11.41 -5.88 8.53
C ILE A 66 -11.38 -4.62 9.38
N THR A 67 -10.65 -4.68 10.48
CA THR A 67 -10.48 -3.56 11.39
C THR A 67 -9.01 -3.28 11.65
N ILE A 68 -8.70 -2.03 12.03
CA ILE A 68 -7.34 -1.58 12.30
C ILE A 68 -7.25 -1.14 13.75
N GLN A 69 -6.25 -1.66 14.44
CA GLN A 69 -5.85 -1.22 15.77
C GLN A 69 -4.40 -0.75 15.75
N TYR A 70 -4.03 0.03 16.75
CA TYR A 70 -2.65 0.46 16.95
C TYR A 70 -2.18 -0.03 18.31
N VAL A 71 -1.13 -0.85 18.31
CA VAL A 71 -0.49 -1.38 19.52
C VAL A 71 0.96 -0.91 19.49
N ASP A 72 1.39 -0.19 20.51
CA ASP A 72 2.74 0.40 20.63
C ASP A 72 3.14 1.26 19.39
N GLY A 73 2.15 1.92 18.77
CA GLY A 73 2.35 2.74 17.59
C GLY A 73 2.44 1.97 16.27
N GLU A 74 2.33 0.65 16.29
CA GLU A 74 2.33 -0.20 15.10
C GLU A 74 0.89 -0.59 14.69
N GLN A 75 0.64 -0.58 13.39
CA GLN A 75 -0.64 -1.02 12.84
C GLN A 75 -0.83 -2.52 13.00
N VAL A 76 -1.94 -2.90 13.60
CA VAL A 76 -2.42 -4.29 13.68
C VAL A 76 -3.68 -4.41 12.81
N VAL A 77 -3.62 -5.28 11.83
CA VAL A 77 -4.78 -5.60 10.98
C VAL A 77 -5.49 -6.81 11.57
N LEU A 78 -6.77 -6.63 11.89
CA LEU A 78 -7.64 -7.71 12.34
C LEU A 78 -8.55 -8.13 11.19
N LEU A 79 -8.63 -9.43 10.97
CA LEU A 79 -9.58 -10.07 10.06
C LEU A 79 -10.50 -10.94 10.90
N ASN A 80 -11.79 -10.61 10.92
CA ASN A 80 -12.78 -11.30 11.74
C ASN A 80 -12.35 -11.44 13.22
N GLY A 81 -11.69 -10.39 13.75
CA GLY A 81 -11.17 -10.35 15.12
C GLY A 81 -9.79 -10.99 15.33
N GLU A 82 -9.23 -11.71 14.34
CA GLU A 82 -7.90 -12.32 14.41
C GLU A 82 -6.81 -11.35 13.94
N ASN A 83 -5.71 -11.22 14.69
CA ASN A 83 -4.51 -10.50 14.22
C ASN A 83 -3.83 -11.30 13.10
N VAL A 84 -3.87 -10.78 11.89
CA VAL A 84 -3.36 -11.46 10.69
C VAL A 84 -2.01 -10.92 10.19
N ASN A 85 -1.37 -10.01 10.89
CA ASN A 85 -0.12 -9.36 10.42
C ASN A 85 0.96 -10.35 9.98
N ALA A 86 1.08 -11.50 10.67
CA ALA A 86 2.07 -12.53 10.36
C ALA A 86 1.86 -13.20 8.98
N TYR A 87 0.64 -13.20 8.47
CA TYR A 87 0.27 -13.88 7.23
C TYR A 87 0.27 -12.97 6.00
N LEU A 88 0.28 -11.64 6.20
CA LEU A 88 0.06 -10.68 5.11
C LEU A 88 1.21 -10.55 4.11
N ARG A 89 2.40 -11.06 4.41
CA ARG A 89 3.62 -10.85 3.59
C ARG A 89 4.02 -12.06 2.76
N THR A 90 3.19 -13.09 2.69
CA THR A 90 3.44 -14.25 1.81
C THR A 90 3.23 -13.88 0.35
N GLU A 91 3.89 -14.60 -0.56
CA GLU A 91 3.74 -14.41 -2.00
C GLU A 91 2.31 -14.69 -2.47
N GLU A 92 1.71 -15.77 -1.98
CA GLU A 92 0.33 -16.17 -2.29
C GLU A 92 -0.67 -15.06 -1.95
N VAL A 93 -0.60 -14.50 -0.73
CA VAL A 93 -1.44 -13.37 -0.32
C VAL A 93 -1.16 -12.13 -1.17
N GLY A 94 0.10 -11.88 -1.53
CA GLY A 94 0.48 -10.77 -2.40
C GLY A 94 -0.10 -10.87 -3.81
N ASN A 95 -0.12 -12.06 -4.40
CA ASN A 95 -0.70 -12.33 -5.71
C ASN A 95 -2.22 -12.21 -5.68
N MET A 96 -2.87 -12.83 -4.70
CA MET A 96 -4.33 -12.71 -4.50
C MET A 96 -4.75 -11.25 -4.26
N ALA A 97 -3.98 -10.48 -3.49
CA ALA A 97 -4.26 -9.06 -3.26
C ALA A 97 -4.17 -8.22 -4.55
N SER A 98 -3.22 -8.53 -5.43
CA SER A 98 -3.10 -7.86 -6.73
C SER A 98 -4.36 -8.07 -7.59
N THR A 99 -4.91 -9.27 -7.58
CA THR A 99 -6.14 -9.61 -8.33
C THR A 99 -7.39 -9.01 -7.67
N THR A 100 -7.58 -9.24 -6.38
CA THR A 100 -8.80 -8.81 -5.66
C THR A 100 -8.89 -7.29 -5.51
N SER A 101 -7.75 -6.58 -5.46
CA SER A 101 -7.72 -5.11 -5.37
C SER A 101 -8.26 -4.40 -6.63
N ALA A 102 -8.40 -5.09 -7.74
CA ALA A 102 -9.02 -4.55 -8.95
C ALA A 102 -10.57 -4.57 -8.86
N GLN A 103 -11.15 -5.37 -7.97
CA GLN A 103 -12.59 -5.54 -7.85
C GLN A 103 -13.27 -4.32 -7.20
N PRO A 104 -14.29 -3.71 -7.86
CA PRO A 104 -14.96 -2.52 -7.34
C PRO A 104 -15.55 -2.70 -5.95
N ALA A 105 -16.19 -3.85 -5.66
CA ALA A 105 -16.80 -4.12 -4.37
C ALA A 105 -15.77 -4.16 -3.22
N VAL A 106 -14.61 -4.78 -3.45
CA VAL A 106 -13.49 -4.80 -2.50
C VAL A 106 -12.98 -3.38 -2.25
N ARG A 107 -12.83 -2.60 -3.32
CA ARG A 107 -12.36 -1.22 -3.21
C ARG A 107 -13.32 -0.35 -2.42
N THR A 108 -14.60 -0.37 -2.74
CA THR A 108 -15.62 0.41 -2.03
C THR A 108 -15.51 0.17 -0.53
N LYS A 109 -15.52 -1.09 -0.10
CA LYS A 109 -15.43 -1.44 1.32
C LYS A 109 -14.16 -0.94 2.00
N LEU A 110 -12.99 -1.13 1.36
CA LEU A 110 -11.72 -0.73 1.96
C LEU A 110 -11.48 0.77 1.91
N VAL A 111 -11.94 1.47 0.87
CA VAL A 111 -11.85 2.94 0.78
C VAL A 111 -12.69 3.59 1.88
N GLU A 112 -13.90 3.12 2.12
CA GLU A 112 -14.75 3.61 3.22
C GLU A 112 -14.05 3.48 4.58
N LEU A 113 -13.41 2.34 4.85
CA LEU A 113 -12.66 2.12 6.08
C LEU A 113 -11.45 3.07 6.18
N GLN A 114 -10.72 3.27 5.09
CA GLN A 114 -9.57 4.19 5.04
C GLN A 114 -9.99 5.64 5.29
N GLN A 115 -11.08 6.07 4.67
CA GLN A 115 -11.65 7.41 4.86
C GLN A 115 -12.14 7.62 6.30
N ALA A 116 -12.76 6.60 6.90
CA ALA A 116 -13.21 6.66 8.28
C ALA A 116 -12.04 6.79 9.28
N LEU A 117 -10.88 6.20 8.99
CA LEU A 117 -9.65 6.38 9.77
C LEU A 117 -9.11 7.79 9.63
N ALA A 118 -9.01 8.31 8.40
CA ALA A 118 -8.50 9.65 8.11
C ALA A 118 -9.37 10.79 8.68
N ALA A 119 -10.67 10.54 8.84
CA ALA A 119 -11.59 11.53 9.43
C ALA A 119 -11.36 11.73 10.94
N LYS A 120 -10.75 10.76 11.63
CA LYS A 120 -10.62 10.75 13.10
C LYS A 120 -9.26 11.24 13.60
N SER A 121 -8.22 11.19 12.77
CA SER A 121 -6.84 11.42 13.20
C SER A 121 -5.99 11.99 12.08
N ASP A 122 -4.90 12.65 12.43
CA ASP A 122 -3.86 13.02 11.48
C ASP A 122 -3.16 11.75 10.98
N VAL A 123 -3.19 11.53 9.67
CA VAL A 123 -2.69 10.28 9.08
C VAL A 123 -1.69 10.50 7.95
N ILE A 124 -0.79 9.53 7.81
CA ILE A 124 -0.03 9.31 6.59
C ILE A 124 -0.46 7.95 6.03
N MET A 125 -1.05 7.96 4.85
CA MET A 125 -1.46 6.75 4.14
C MET A 125 -0.56 6.50 2.94
N ASP A 126 -0.12 5.26 2.73
CA ASP A 126 0.55 4.86 1.51
C ASP A 126 -0.25 3.85 0.70
N GLY A 127 -0.22 4.02 -0.62
CA GLY A 127 -0.98 3.17 -1.54
C GLY A 127 -0.65 3.37 -3.02
N ARG A 128 -1.71 3.37 -3.85
CA ARG A 128 -1.66 3.56 -5.31
C ARG A 128 -2.55 4.69 -5.81
N ASP A 129 -3.57 5.01 -5.03
CA ASP A 129 -4.66 5.91 -5.40
C ASP A 129 -5.14 6.71 -4.18
N ILE A 130 -4.26 6.90 -3.21
CA ILE A 130 -4.62 7.61 -1.98
C ILE A 130 -4.94 9.07 -2.30
N GLY A 131 -4.07 9.76 -3.02
CA GLY A 131 -4.26 11.17 -3.37
C GLY A 131 -5.30 11.42 -4.49
N THR A 132 -5.69 10.37 -5.22
CA THR A 132 -6.65 10.51 -6.32
C THR A 132 -8.06 10.05 -5.96
N VAL A 133 -8.21 9.05 -5.09
CA VAL A 133 -9.50 8.40 -4.77
C VAL A 133 -9.80 8.40 -3.27
N VAL A 134 -8.86 7.95 -2.44
CA VAL A 134 -9.12 7.77 -1.01
C VAL A 134 -9.19 9.11 -0.28
N LEU A 135 -8.17 9.94 -0.46
CA LEU A 135 -8.02 11.25 0.18
C LEU A 135 -7.77 12.34 -0.89
N PRO A 136 -8.75 12.61 -1.77
CA PRO A 136 -8.58 13.57 -2.85
C PRO A 136 -8.37 15.02 -2.35
N HIS A 137 -8.66 15.28 -1.09
CA HIS A 137 -8.47 16.57 -0.42
C HIS A 137 -7.38 16.54 0.66
N ALA A 138 -6.44 15.55 0.60
CA ALA A 138 -5.28 15.51 1.49
C ALA A 138 -4.47 16.81 1.37
N GLN A 139 -4.01 17.34 2.50
CA GLN A 139 -3.23 18.59 2.54
C GLN A 139 -1.86 18.46 1.87
N VAL A 140 -1.28 17.25 1.91
CA VAL A 140 -0.04 16.95 1.21
C VAL A 140 -0.21 15.66 0.42
N LYS A 141 0.12 15.71 -0.87
CA LYS A 141 0.12 14.55 -1.75
C LYS A 141 1.50 14.37 -2.36
N ILE A 142 1.99 13.15 -2.32
CA ILE A 142 3.31 12.78 -2.78
C ILE A 142 3.18 11.58 -3.72
N TYR A 143 3.82 11.68 -4.87
CA TYR A 143 4.06 10.54 -5.74
C TYR A 143 5.51 10.11 -5.60
N LEU A 144 5.74 9.03 -4.83
CA LEU A 144 7.06 8.49 -4.53
C LEU A 144 7.44 7.45 -5.57
N THR A 145 8.54 7.65 -6.27
CA THR A 145 9.01 6.73 -7.31
C THR A 145 10.51 6.44 -7.21
N ALA A 146 10.95 5.45 -7.93
CA ALA A 146 12.33 5.15 -8.28
C ALA A 146 12.33 4.30 -9.57
N SER A 147 13.44 4.26 -10.31
CA SER A 147 13.55 3.41 -11.49
C SER A 147 13.29 1.94 -11.16
N SER A 148 12.78 1.15 -12.11
CA SER A 148 12.50 -0.28 -11.91
C SER A 148 13.76 -1.04 -11.49
N MET A 149 14.92 -0.69 -12.06
CA MET A 149 16.21 -1.29 -11.70
C MET A 149 16.59 -1.01 -10.24
N VAL A 150 16.45 0.23 -9.77
CA VAL A 150 16.74 0.60 -8.36
C VAL A 150 15.81 -0.16 -7.41
N ARG A 151 14.53 -0.26 -7.74
CA ARG A 151 13.54 -1.00 -6.93
C ARG A 151 13.82 -2.50 -6.91
N ALA A 152 14.20 -3.06 -8.06
CA ALA A 152 14.61 -4.47 -8.17
C ALA A 152 15.87 -4.74 -7.35
N LYS A 153 16.87 -3.86 -7.42
CA LYS A 153 18.10 -3.98 -6.62
C LYS A 153 17.81 -3.96 -5.11
N ARG A 154 16.98 -3.03 -4.64
CA ARG A 154 16.55 -2.97 -3.23
C ARG A 154 15.89 -4.28 -2.78
N ARG A 155 15.01 -4.83 -3.63
CA ARG A 155 14.32 -6.09 -3.32
C ARG A 155 15.27 -7.29 -3.37
N TYR A 156 16.16 -7.33 -4.34
CA TYR A 156 17.19 -8.36 -4.44
C TYR A 156 18.08 -8.39 -3.19
N ASP A 157 18.55 -7.22 -2.74
CA ASP A 157 19.38 -7.11 -1.54
C ASP A 157 18.63 -7.57 -0.28
N GLU A 158 17.35 -7.23 -0.18
CA GLU A 158 16.47 -7.69 0.94
C GLU A 158 16.33 -9.23 0.96
N LEU A 159 16.08 -9.86 -0.20
CA LEU A 159 15.91 -11.30 -0.30
C LEU A 159 17.22 -12.04 -0.03
N THR A 160 18.31 -11.57 -0.63
CA THR A 160 19.67 -12.13 -0.41
C THR A 160 20.06 -12.05 1.06
N ALA A 161 19.76 -10.94 1.74
CA ALA A 161 20.04 -10.78 3.18
C ALA A 161 19.24 -11.77 4.06
N LYS A 162 18.11 -12.27 3.56
CA LYS A 162 17.31 -13.33 4.21
C LYS A 162 17.79 -14.75 3.85
N GLY A 163 18.78 -14.88 2.95
CA GLY A 163 19.28 -16.16 2.46
C GLY A 163 18.40 -16.80 1.38
N GLU A 164 17.50 -16.03 0.77
CA GLU A 164 16.67 -16.51 -0.33
C GLU A 164 17.46 -16.46 -1.66
N ASP A 165 17.39 -17.53 -2.45
CA ASP A 165 17.93 -17.54 -3.80
C ASP A 165 17.00 -16.74 -4.73
N CYS A 166 17.55 -15.74 -5.42
CA CYS A 166 16.75 -14.83 -6.23
C CYS A 166 17.53 -14.31 -7.45
N ASP A 167 16.80 -14.00 -8.51
CA ASP A 167 17.31 -13.45 -9.75
C ASP A 167 16.88 -11.98 -9.90
N LEU A 168 17.87 -11.09 -10.08
CA LEU A 168 17.64 -9.65 -10.16
C LEU A 168 16.77 -9.27 -11.37
N GLU A 169 17.00 -9.91 -12.52
CA GLU A 169 16.25 -9.57 -13.74
C GLU A 169 14.81 -10.06 -13.65
N LYS A 170 14.59 -11.25 -13.06
CA LYS A 170 13.25 -11.75 -12.78
C LYS A 170 12.50 -10.81 -11.82
N ILE A 171 13.15 -10.38 -10.75
CA ILE A 171 12.55 -9.40 -9.81
C ILE A 171 12.20 -8.08 -10.53
N ARG A 172 13.06 -7.61 -11.44
CA ARG A 172 12.80 -6.40 -12.23
C ARG A 172 11.56 -6.59 -13.11
N GLN A 173 11.47 -7.71 -13.82
CA GLN A 173 10.34 -8.03 -14.68
C GLN A 173 9.03 -8.11 -13.87
N ASP A 174 9.04 -8.82 -12.74
CA ASP A 174 7.87 -8.93 -11.86
C ASP A 174 7.39 -7.54 -11.35
N ILE A 175 8.33 -6.63 -11.07
CA ILE A 175 8.02 -5.24 -10.68
C ILE A 175 7.39 -4.48 -11.85
N GLU A 176 7.94 -4.58 -13.06
CA GLU A 176 7.41 -3.89 -14.25
C GLU A 176 6.02 -4.42 -14.64
N ASP A 177 5.82 -5.73 -14.58
CA ASP A 177 4.52 -6.34 -14.84
C ASP A 177 3.47 -5.93 -13.81
N ARG A 178 3.86 -5.79 -12.56
CA ARG A 178 2.98 -5.31 -11.50
C ARG A 178 2.63 -3.84 -11.68
N ASP A 179 3.61 -2.99 -11.99
CA ASP A 179 3.38 -1.57 -12.27
C ASP A 179 2.46 -1.39 -13.47
N TYR A 180 2.67 -2.18 -14.52
CA TYR A 180 1.79 -2.16 -15.68
C TYR A 180 0.34 -2.48 -15.28
N ARG A 181 0.10 -3.54 -14.50
CA ARG A 181 -1.24 -3.89 -14.00
C ARG A 181 -1.84 -2.79 -13.12
N ASP A 182 -1.04 -2.23 -12.21
CA ASP A 182 -1.49 -1.15 -11.31
C ASP A 182 -1.88 0.12 -12.10
N MET A 183 -1.15 0.46 -13.17
CA MET A 183 -1.39 1.64 -14.00
C MET A 183 -2.55 1.47 -14.98
N HIS A 184 -2.83 0.24 -15.44
CA HIS A 184 -3.81 -0.02 -16.50
C HIS A 184 -5.11 -0.68 -16.00
N ARG A 185 -5.27 -0.88 -14.69
CA ARG A 185 -6.53 -1.38 -14.15
C ARG A 185 -7.65 -0.34 -14.38
N GLU A 186 -8.87 -0.83 -14.68
CA GLU A 186 -10.02 0.03 -14.96
C GLU A 186 -10.44 0.87 -13.74
N THR A 187 -10.37 0.26 -12.55
CA THR A 187 -10.81 0.91 -11.30
C THR A 187 -9.61 1.47 -10.55
N SER A 188 -9.59 2.79 -10.31
CA SER A 188 -8.58 3.50 -9.51
C SER A 188 -7.13 3.17 -9.93
N PRO A 189 -6.74 3.42 -11.18
CA PRO A 189 -5.38 3.13 -11.63
C PRO A 189 -4.33 3.90 -10.81
N LEU A 190 -3.13 3.34 -10.72
CA LEU A 190 -1.98 4.06 -10.18
C LEU A 190 -1.69 5.26 -11.07
N LYS A 191 -1.94 6.44 -10.56
CA LYS A 191 -1.79 7.70 -11.28
C LYS A 191 -1.32 8.78 -10.30
N GLN A 192 -0.37 9.60 -10.72
CA GLN A 192 0.01 10.79 -9.95
C GLN A 192 -1.18 11.77 -9.92
N ALA A 193 -1.59 12.23 -8.74
CA ALA A 193 -2.55 13.31 -8.62
C ALA A 193 -1.96 14.61 -9.16
N GLU A 194 -2.80 15.47 -9.73
CA GLU A 194 -2.34 16.72 -10.39
C GLU A 194 -1.60 17.66 -9.43
N ASP A 195 -2.00 17.66 -8.17
CA ASP A 195 -1.42 18.43 -7.08
C ASP A 195 -0.38 17.66 -6.26
N ALA A 196 0.02 16.45 -6.69
CA ALA A 196 1.03 15.67 -5.98
C ALA A 196 2.45 16.08 -6.35
N VAL A 197 3.29 16.24 -5.34
CA VAL A 197 4.72 16.45 -5.52
C VAL A 197 5.39 15.15 -5.92
N LEU A 198 6.07 15.14 -7.06
CA LEU A 198 6.90 14.01 -7.49
C LEU A 198 8.19 13.96 -6.66
N VAL A 199 8.47 12.81 -6.07
CA VAL A 199 9.71 12.53 -5.35
C VAL A 199 10.34 11.27 -5.94
N ASP A 200 11.33 11.48 -6.82
CA ASP A 200 12.16 10.38 -7.32
C ASP A 200 13.27 10.09 -6.30
N THR A 201 13.31 8.86 -5.83
CA THR A 201 14.24 8.40 -4.79
C THR A 201 15.39 7.57 -5.34
N SER A 202 15.58 7.54 -6.67
CA SER A 202 16.59 6.68 -7.31
C SER A 202 18.00 6.95 -6.78
N ASP A 203 18.33 8.22 -6.54
CA ASP A 203 19.65 8.67 -6.10
C ASP A 203 19.65 9.29 -4.68
N MET A 204 18.60 8.97 -3.87
CA MET A 204 18.44 9.52 -2.52
C MET A 204 18.62 8.46 -1.44
N THR A 205 19.22 8.86 -0.32
CA THR A 205 19.19 8.05 0.90
C THR A 205 17.80 8.11 1.55
N ILE A 206 17.52 7.15 2.44
CA ILE A 206 16.25 7.12 3.20
C ILE A 206 16.08 8.41 4.00
N GLU A 207 17.13 8.89 4.67
CA GLU A 207 17.12 10.12 5.46
C GLU A 207 16.78 11.34 4.60
N GLN A 208 17.40 11.47 3.43
CA GLN A 208 17.12 12.58 2.50
C GLN A 208 15.67 12.59 2.03
N VAL A 209 15.09 11.40 1.78
CA VAL A 209 13.67 11.29 1.40
C VAL A 209 12.77 11.69 2.55
N ILE A 210 13.06 11.21 3.77
CA ILE A 210 12.30 11.54 4.99
C ILE A 210 12.32 13.06 5.22
N ASP A 211 13.49 13.68 5.19
CA ASP A 211 13.64 15.11 5.46
C ASP A 211 12.93 15.95 4.39
N ARG A 212 13.01 15.54 3.12
CA ARG A 212 12.26 16.19 2.04
C ARG A 212 10.75 16.13 2.26
N ILE A 213 10.21 14.96 2.67
CA ILE A 213 8.77 14.82 2.90
C ILE A 213 8.34 15.57 4.17
N VAL A 214 9.13 15.53 5.23
CA VAL A 214 8.86 16.31 6.45
C VAL A 214 8.79 17.81 6.13
N ALA A 215 9.70 18.33 5.28
CA ALA A 215 9.68 19.72 4.85
C ALA A 215 8.44 20.09 4.01
N LEU A 216 7.83 19.14 3.29
CA LEU A 216 6.56 19.36 2.56
C LEU A 216 5.34 19.41 3.49
N ILE A 217 5.43 18.78 4.65
CA ILE A 217 4.34 18.75 5.64
C ILE A 217 4.37 20.02 6.53
N GLY A 218 5.52 20.65 6.70
CA GLY A 218 5.70 21.84 7.54
C GLY A 218 6.14 21.52 8.96
#